data_7e7b049b56ecf68217f005bbbc1d2815
#
_entry.id   7e7b049b56ecf68217f005bbbc1d2815
#
_cell.length_a   1.000
_cell.length_b   1.000
_cell.length_c   1.000
_cell.angle_alpha   90.00
_cell.angle_beta   90.00
_cell.angle_gamma   90.00
#
_symmetry.space_group_name_H-M   'P 1'
#
loop_
_entity.id
_entity.type
_entity.pdbx_description
1 polymer ?
#
loop_
_entity_poly.entity_id
_entity_poly.type
_entity_poly.pdbx_seq_one_letter_code
_entity_poly.pdbx_strand_id
1 'polypeptide(L)'
;WITFYRALQQTGDMAVVEALTEALKKHGLEVSGFYAYSLREPEAQEELLRKAEKEPPDAILTMQSFSIGCMDEGDKARLSFLERLNCPVIQVPTSTEDREAWLKNPRGFSASNAAMSVVLPETDGRLFSTVVGFKQEQEVLPELKFRSKRLAPDAKQIAHVAELTANWVRLRRTANAEKRVAIILANYPNKDSRLGNGVGLDTPASVIVFLKDLEKRGYFISSVPGTESGATNENYGSEIPETGDELIRILQAGITNDAEMSYGKTPDQGISRERLFKMIGELPESSQATLAKQWTHEVADFIPIAGKRFGNIFIGIQPQRGFGLQTQAIYHDPALSPPPEYLAFYQWIQEDFDAHAVIHFGKHGNLEWLPGRSVALGSEDFPRIALK
;
A
#
# COMPACT_ATOMS: atom_id res chain seq x y z
N TRP A 1 4.63 -10.58 -15.35
CA TRP A 1 5.84 -10.39 -16.15
C TRP A 1 6.88 -9.55 -15.39
N ILE A 2 8.18 -9.80 -15.64
CA ILE A 2 9.27 -8.95 -15.16
C ILE A 2 9.97 -8.34 -16.37
N THR A 3 10.07 -7.01 -16.44
CA THR A 3 10.83 -6.33 -17.50
C THR A 3 12.08 -5.69 -16.91
N PHE A 4 13.24 -5.90 -17.56
CA PHE A 4 14.51 -5.42 -17.09
C PHE A 4 15.47 -5.03 -18.23
N TYR A 5 16.58 -4.35 -17.92
CA TYR A 5 17.55 -3.92 -18.92
C TYR A 5 18.32 -5.10 -19.50
N ARG A 6 18.46 -5.11 -20.82
CA ARG A 6 19.28 -6.10 -21.56
C ARG A 6 20.71 -6.21 -21.02
N ALA A 7 21.26 -5.11 -20.51
CA ALA A 7 22.59 -5.09 -19.91
C ALA A 7 22.75 -6.09 -18.75
N LEU A 8 21.72 -6.30 -17.93
CA LEU A 8 21.76 -7.28 -16.83
C LEU A 8 21.97 -8.70 -17.37
N GLN A 9 21.24 -9.07 -18.42
CA GLN A 9 21.40 -10.37 -19.10
C GLN A 9 22.78 -10.52 -19.72
N GLN A 10 23.27 -9.49 -20.43
CA GLN A 10 24.54 -9.53 -21.11
C GLN A 10 25.74 -9.61 -20.17
N THR A 11 25.66 -8.99 -18.99
CA THR A 11 26.73 -9.01 -17.98
C THR A 11 26.61 -10.13 -16.99
N GLY A 12 25.52 -10.92 -17.02
CA GLY A 12 25.23 -11.96 -16.05
C GLY A 12 24.91 -11.39 -14.65
N ASP A 13 24.48 -10.13 -14.53
CA ASP A 13 24.10 -9.48 -13.26
C ASP A 13 22.61 -9.74 -12.94
N MET A 14 22.23 -11.01 -12.90
CA MET A 14 20.83 -11.47 -12.85
C MET A 14 20.30 -11.75 -11.44
N ALA A 15 21.13 -11.67 -10.40
CA ALA A 15 20.80 -12.12 -9.05
C ALA A 15 19.49 -11.52 -8.50
N VAL A 16 19.21 -10.23 -8.77
CA VAL A 16 17.98 -9.58 -8.33
C VAL A 16 16.77 -10.09 -9.11
N VAL A 17 16.89 -10.30 -10.42
CA VAL A 17 15.80 -10.82 -11.28
C VAL A 17 15.46 -12.25 -10.87
N GLU A 18 16.46 -13.07 -10.62
CA GLU A 18 16.31 -14.46 -10.18
C GLU A 18 15.64 -14.53 -8.80
N ALA A 19 16.13 -13.74 -7.83
CA ALA A 19 15.56 -13.69 -6.49
C ALA A 19 14.10 -13.21 -6.49
N LEU A 20 13.78 -12.21 -7.33
CA LEU A 20 12.40 -11.72 -7.49
C LEU A 20 11.52 -12.79 -8.14
N THR A 21 12.02 -13.47 -9.17
CA THR A 21 11.32 -14.59 -9.81
C THR A 21 10.97 -15.70 -8.83
N GLU A 22 11.93 -16.11 -8.02
CA GLU A 22 11.71 -17.16 -7.02
C GLU A 22 10.75 -16.73 -5.90
N ALA A 23 10.80 -15.47 -5.49
CA ALA A 23 9.86 -14.94 -4.51
C ALA A 23 8.42 -14.91 -5.05
N LEU A 24 8.21 -14.49 -6.29
CA LEU A 24 6.90 -14.50 -6.94
C LEU A 24 6.34 -15.92 -7.10
N LYS A 25 7.17 -16.88 -7.49
CA LYS A 25 6.77 -18.29 -7.60
C LYS A 25 6.32 -18.88 -6.26
N LYS A 26 6.92 -18.47 -5.13
CA LYS A 26 6.47 -18.90 -3.79
C LYS A 26 5.05 -18.44 -3.47
N HIS A 27 4.57 -17.38 -4.10
CA HIS A 27 3.19 -16.92 -4.03
C HIS A 27 2.26 -17.57 -5.09
N GLY A 28 2.72 -18.61 -5.78
CA GLY A 28 1.92 -19.32 -6.79
C GLY A 28 1.79 -18.59 -8.12
N LEU A 29 2.63 -17.60 -8.41
CA LEU A 29 2.60 -16.84 -9.65
C LEU A 29 3.51 -17.46 -10.70
N GLU A 30 3.00 -17.57 -11.93
CA GLU A 30 3.83 -17.87 -13.10
C GLU A 30 4.59 -16.61 -13.53
N VAL A 31 5.88 -16.76 -13.84
CA VAL A 31 6.76 -15.62 -14.09
C VAL A 31 7.43 -15.75 -15.46
N SER A 32 7.24 -14.72 -16.30
CA SER A 32 7.96 -14.56 -17.57
C SER A 32 8.86 -13.32 -17.52
N GLY A 33 10.13 -13.46 -17.87
CA GLY A 33 11.11 -12.37 -17.90
C GLY A 33 11.30 -11.83 -19.33
N PHE A 34 11.36 -10.50 -19.47
CA PHE A 34 11.59 -9.81 -20.71
C PHE A 34 12.71 -8.79 -20.55
N TYR A 35 13.66 -8.77 -21.46
CA TYR A 35 14.70 -7.75 -21.47
C TYR A 35 14.68 -6.92 -22.75
N ALA A 36 14.89 -5.62 -22.59
CA ALA A 36 15.03 -4.68 -23.69
C ALA A 36 16.16 -3.69 -23.37
N TYR A 37 16.68 -3.04 -24.38
CA TYR A 37 17.57 -1.90 -24.16
C TYR A 37 16.78 -0.78 -23.47
N SER A 38 15.58 -0.50 -23.98
CA SER A 38 14.63 0.43 -23.38
C SER A 38 13.21 0.03 -23.77
N LEU A 39 12.25 0.18 -22.84
CA LEU A 39 10.82 0.06 -23.16
C LEU A 39 10.28 1.26 -23.98
N ARG A 40 11.14 2.23 -24.32
CA ARG A 40 10.83 3.30 -25.28
C ARG A 40 10.94 2.83 -26.74
N GLU A 41 11.61 1.71 -26.99
CA GLU A 41 11.76 1.17 -28.33
C GLU A 41 10.41 0.65 -28.84
N PRO A 42 9.92 1.13 -29.99
CA PRO A 42 8.62 0.69 -30.55
C PRO A 42 8.55 -0.82 -30.73
N GLU A 43 9.62 -1.45 -31.18
CA GLU A 43 9.71 -2.89 -31.42
C GLU A 43 9.53 -3.68 -30.11
N ALA A 44 10.10 -3.18 -28.99
CA ALA A 44 9.92 -3.80 -27.67
C ALA A 44 8.46 -3.67 -27.17
N GLN A 45 7.84 -2.52 -27.43
CA GLN A 45 6.44 -2.30 -27.09
C GLN A 45 5.49 -3.18 -27.90
N GLU A 46 5.69 -3.26 -29.21
CA GLU A 46 4.89 -4.10 -30.12
C GLU A 46 5.00 -5.58 -29.77
N GLU A 47 6.20 -6.06 -29.45
CA GLU A 47 6.42 -7.46 -29.06
C GLU A 47 5.69 -7.78 -27.75
N LEU A 48 5.77 -6.91 -26.74
CA LEU A 48 5.06 -7.11 -25.48
C LEU A 48 3.54 -7.07 -25.66
N LEU A 49 3.02 -6.16 -26.48
CA LEU A 49 1.60 -6.12 -26.81
C LEU A 49 1.14 -7.38 -27.52
N ARG A 50 1.88 -7.81 -28.55
CA ARG A 50 1.59 -9.05 -29.31
C ARG A 50 1.58 -10.29 -28.40
N LYS A 51 2.45 -10.32 -27.39
CA LYS A 51 2.48 -11.40 -26.41
C LYS A 51 1.30 -11.29 -25.45
N ALA A 52 0.94 -10.07 -25.00
CA ALA A 52 -0.21 -9.84 -24.14
C ALA A 52 -1.55 -10.22 -24.78
N GLU A 53 -1.66 -10.13 -26.11
CA GLU A 53 -2.87 -10.63 -26.82
C GLU A 53 -3.05 -12.13 -26.70
N LYS A 54 -1.98 -12.90 -26.55
CA LYS A 54 -2.02 -14.36 -26.40
C LYS A 54 -2.08 -14.81 -24.94
N GLU A 55 -1.29 -14.15 -24.11
CA GLU A 55 -1.08 -14.45 -22.69
C GLU A 55 -1.13 -13.14 -21.88
N PRO A 56 -2.32 -12.60 -21.59
CA PRO A 56 -2.44 -11.32 -20.90
C PRO A 56 -1.83 -11.42 -19.49
N PRO A 57 -0.92 -10.50 -19.10
CA PRO A 57 -0.35 -10.50 -17.77
C PRO A 57 -1.36 -10.05 -16.70
N ASP A 58 -1.29 -10.63 -15.51
CA ASP A 58 -2.03 -10.13 -14.35
C ASP A 58 -1.37 -8.91 -13.71
N ALA A 59 -0.03 -8.83 -13.79
CA ALA A 59 0.77 -7.71 -13.34
C ALA A 59 2.10 -7.66 -14.11
N ILE A 60 2.68 -6.46 -14.19
CA ILE A 60 4.02 -6.24 -14.76
C ILE A 60 4.88 -5.58 -13.68
N LEU A 61 6.04 -6.16 -13.41
CA LEU A 61 7.07 -5.56 -12.60
C LEU A 61 8.14 -5.00 -13.54
N THR A 62 8.43 -3.73 -13.45
CA THR A 62 9.47 -3.12 -14.28
C THR A 62 10.64 -2.61 -13.46
N MET A 63 11.84 -3.08 -13.80
CA MET A 63 13.10 -2.62 -13.22
C MET A 63 13.74 -1.49 -14.03
N GLN A 64 13.11 -1.09 -15.14
CA GLN A 64 13.61 -0.01 -15.98
C GLN A 64 13.20 1.36 -15.41
N SER A 65 14.18 2.23 -15.28
CA SER A 65 14.02 3.63 -14.86
C SER A 65 13.52 4.50 -16.03
N PHE A 66 13.31 5.77 -15.77
CA PHE A 66 12.80 6.79 -16.70
C PHE A 66 11.36 6.56 -17.17
N SER A 67 10.75 7.63 -17.69
CA SER A 67 9.45 7.55 -18.35
C SER A 67 9.56 6.79 -19.69
N ILE A 68 8.56 5.99 -20.00
CA ILE A 68 8.41 5.28 -21.27
C ILE A 68 7.61 6.13 -22.26
N GLY A 69 6.68 6.95 -21.75
CA GLY A 69 5.81 7.79 -22.58
C GLY A 69 6.60 8.84 -23.35
N CYS A 70 6.33 8.98 -24.65
CA CYS A 70 6.61 10.22 -25.35
C CYS A 70 5.50 11.20 -25.01
N MET A 71 5.86 12.37 -24.50
CA MET A 71 4.96 13.51 -24.45
C MET A 71 4.77 14.05 -25.88
N ASP A 72 4.14 13.27 -26.74
CA ASP A 72 3.69 13.77 -28.03
C ASP A 72 2.48 14.65 -27.79
N GLU A 73 2.66 15.95 -27.99
CA GLU A 73 1.67 17.01 -27.74
C GLU A 73 0.39 16.90 -28.60
N GLY A 74 0.31 15.90 -29.48
CA GLY A 74 -0.69 15.87 -30.56
C GLY A 74 -1.92 14.99 -30.37
N ASP A 75 -1.85 13.90 -29.63
CA ASP A 75 -2.97 12.93 -29.57
C ASP A 75 -3.35 12.52 -28.14
N LYS A 76 -4.10 13.39 -27.48
CA LYS A 76 -4.60 13.17 -26.10
C LYS A 76 -5.60 12.02 -25.95
N ALA A 77 -6.01 11.40 -27.03
CA ALA A 77 -7.04 10.35 -27.04
C ALA A 77 -6.47 8.93 -27.15
N ARG A 78 -5.17 8.78 -27.38
CA ARG A 78 -4.55 7.46 -27.57
C ARG A 78 -4.03 6.91 -26.25
N LEU A 79 -4.51 5.71 -25.87
CA LEU A 79 -3.99 4.99 -24.70
C LEU A 79 -2.48 4.75 -24.86
N SER A 80 -1.73 5.00 -23.78
CA SER A 80 -0.32 4.68 -23.71
C SER A 80 -0.07 3.16 -23.89
N PHE A 81 1.16 2.80 -24.20
CA PHE A 81 1.56 1.39 -24.27
C PHE A 81 1.19 0.62 -22.98
N LEU A 82 1.44 1.21 -21.81
CA LEU A 82 1.15 0.56 -20.52
C LEU A 82 -0.36 0.42 -20.27
N GLU A 83 -1.16 1.41 -20.61
CA GLU A 83 -2.63 1.33 -20.48
C GLU A 83 -3.23 0.25 -21.39
N ARG A 84 -2.66 0.03 -22.56
CA ARG A 84 -3.09 -1.06 -23.48
C ARG A 84 -2.85 -2.45 -22.91
N LEU A 85 -1.88 -2.63 -22.00
CA LEU A 85 -1.62 -3.90 -21.32
C LEU A 85 -2.70 -4.22 -20.26
N ASN A 86 -3.48 -3.22 -19.85
CA ASN A 86 -4.64 -3.34 -18.95
C ASN A 86 -4.37 -4.17 -17.69
N CYS A 87 -3.23 -3.94 -17.05
CA CYS A 87 -2.87 -4.57 -15.78
C CYS A 87 -2.03 -3.59 -14.92
N PRO A 88 -1.92 -3.83 -13.59
CA PRO A 88 -1.01 -3.06 -12.75
C PRO A 88 0.44 -3.14 -13.25
N VAL A 89 1.10 -2.00 -13.37
CA VAL A 89 2.52 -1.91 -13.71
C VAL A 89 3.27 -1.39 -12.49
N ILE A 90 4.04 -2.25 -11.86
CA ILE A 90 4.73 -1.98 -10.60
C ILE A 90 6.18 -1.63 -10.89
N GLN A 91 6.60 -0.45 -10.49
CA GLN A 91 7.99 0.00 -10.57
C GLN A 91 8.79 -0.63 -9.44
N VAL A 92 9.82 -1.40 -9.80
CA VAL A 92 10.67 -2.18 -8.88
C VAL A 92 12.13 -1.80 -9.12
N PRO A 93 12.59 -0.65 -8.60
CA PRO A 93 13.92 -0.16 -8.89
C PRO A 93 15.02 -0.88 -8.13
N THR A 94 16.24 -0.78 -8.67
CA THR A 94 17.48 -1.05 -7.96
C THR A 94 18.21 0.26 -7.67
N SER A 95 18.98 0.31 -6.58
CA SER A 95 19.81 1.47 -6.23
C SER A 95 21.19 1.40 -6.89
N THR A 96 21.71 2.55 -7.31
CA THR A 96 23.12 2.71 -7.70
C THR A 96 24.06 2.82 -6.48
N GLU A 97 23.49 3.04 -5.30
CA GLU A 97 24.17 3.12 -4.01
C GLU A 97 24.17 1.75 -3.32
N ASP A 98 25.04 1.60 -2.30
CA ASP A 98 25.03 0.43 -1.46
C ASP A 98 23.87 0.48 -0.42
N ARG A 99 23.62 -0.66 0.21
CA ARG A 99 22.54 -0.80 1.20
C ARG A 99 22.73 0.07 2.45
N GLU A 100 23.97 0.26 2.89
CA GLU A 100 24.24 1.07 4.08
C GLU A 100 23.98 2.56 3.83
N ALA A 101 24.34 3.06 2.65
CA ALA A 101 24.03 4.42 2.24
C ALA A 101 22.52 4.66 2.22
N TRP A 102 21.76 3.72 1.66
CA TRP A 102 20.30 3.78 1.70
C TRP A 102 19.72 3.75 3.12
N LEU A 103 20.24 2.88 4.00
CA LEU A 103 19.78 2.82 5.40
C LEU A 103 20.02 4.12 6.17
N LYS A 104 21.10 4.81 5.87
CA LYS A 104 21.47 6.09 6.52
C LYS A 104 20.77 7.30 5.92
N ASN A 105 20.17 7.17 4.74
CA ASN A 105 19.52 8.27 4.03
C ASN A 105 18.04 8.41 4.42
N PRO A 106 17.64 9.46 5.14
CA PRO A 106 16.25 9.67 5.55
C PRO A 106 15.30 9.93 4.36
N ARG A 107 15.83 10.24 3.18
CA ARG A 107 15.04 10.35 1.95
C ARG A 107 14.83 8.99 1.27
N GLY A 108 15.64 7.97 1.62
CA GLY A 108 15.65 6.67 0.97
C GLY A 108 16.49 6.66 -0.30
N PHE A 109 16.20 7.51 -1.27
CA PHE A 109 16.98 7.67 -2.51
C PHE A 109 17.74 9.00 -2.56
N SER A 110 18.88 9.02 -3.28
CA SER A 110 19.46 10.26 -3.75
C SER A 110 18.51 10.98 -4.70
N ALA A 111 18.69 12.29 -4.88
CA ALA A 111 17.80 13.08 -5.75
C ALA A 111 17.74 12.52 -7.19
N SER A 112 18.88 12.04 -7.72
CA SER A 112 18.95 11.46 -9.06
C SER A 112 18.20 10.11 -9.14
N ASN A 113 18.39 9.23 -8.16
CA ASN A 113 17.66 7.95 -8.11
C ASN A 113 16.16 8.18 -7.95
N ALA A 114 15.75 9.14 -7.11
CA ALA A 114 14.34 9.49 -6.95
C ALA A 114 13.74 10.02 -8.26
N ALA A 115 14.42 10.94 -8.95
CA ALA A 115 13.94 11.48 -10.22
C ALA A 115 13.80 10.38 -11.29
N MET A 116 14.82 9.55 -11.48
CA MET A 116 14.86 8.56 -12.55
C MET A 116 13.98 7.32 -12.27
N SER A 117 13.88 6.90 -11.01
CA SER A 117 13.26 5.61 -10.67
C SER A 117 11.91 5.73 -9.96
N VAL A 118 11.51 6.95 -9.57
CA VAL A 118 10.20 7.23 -8.95
C VAL A 118 9.44 8.24 -9.79
N VAL A 119 9.88 9.50 -9.83
CA VAL A 119 9.11 10.61 -10.42
C VAL A 119 8.82 10.39 -11.90
N LEU A 120 9.83 10.07 -12.71
CA LEU A 120 9.63 9.84 -14.14
C LEU A 120 8.77 8.60 -14.42
N PRO A 121 8.96 7.44 -13.76
CA PRO A 121 8.04 6.31 -13.90
C PRO A 121 6.59 6.62 -13.49
N GLU A 122 6.35 7.42 -12.45
CA GLU A 122 5.01 7.80 -12.04
C GLU A 122 4.25 8.60 -13.10
N THR A 123 4.96 9.36 -13.96
CA THR A 123 4.31 10.06 -15.09
C THR A 123 3.70 9.11 -16.12
N ASP A 124 4.12 7.85 -16.13
CA ASP A 124 3.54 6.79 -16.97
C ASP A 124 2.40 6.02 -16.28
N GLY A 125 2.02 6.41 -15.06
CA GLY A 125 1.04 5.69 -14.24
C GLY A 125 1.58 4.41 -13.60
N ARG A 126 2.91 4.24 -13.48
CA ARG A 126 3.50 3.11 -12.77
C ARG A 126 3.35 3.27 -11.27
N LEU A 127 3.04 2.17 -10.61
CA LEU A 127 2.90 2.12 -9.15
C LEU A 127 4.28 1.87 -8.54
N PHE A 128 4.82 2.85 -7.83
CA PHE A 128 6.09 2.68 -7.14
C PHE A 128 5.95 1.70 -5.97
N SER A 129 6.88 0.73 -5.85
CA SER A 129 6.94 -0.20 -4.73
C SER A 129 8.05 0.19 -3.74
N THR A 130 9.19 -0.46 -3.86
CA THR A 130 10.39 -0.18 -3.07
C THR A 130 11.64 -0.62 -3.83
N VAL A 131 12.84 -0.31 -3.28
CA VAL A 131 14.11 -0.75 -3.85
C VAL A 131 14.38 -2.21 -3.51
N VAL A 132 14.69 -3.05 -4.50
CA VAL A 132 14.87 -4.49 -4.32
C VAL A 132 16.32 -4.98 -4.41
N GLY A 133 17.24 -4.11 -4.77
CA GLY A 133 18.66 -4.47 -4.90
C GLY A 133 19.57 -3.25 -4.85
N PHE A 134 20.78 -3.48 -4.37
CA PHE A 134 21.80 -2.47 -4.12
C PHE A 134 23.11 -2.84 -4.79
N LYS A 135 23.92 -1.84 -5.18
CA LYS A 135 25.26 -2.10 -5.67
C LYS A 135 26.17 -2.57 -4.54
N GLN A 136 26.78 -3.72 -4.73
CA GLN A 136 27.76 -4.30 -3.82
C GLN A 136 29.10 -4.47 -4.53
N GLU A 137 30.17 -4.02 -3.87
CA GLU A 137 31.54 -4.21 -4.37
C GLU A 137 31.91 -5.70 -4.30
N GLN A 138 32.52 -6.17 -5.37
CA GLN A 138 33.08 -7.53 -5.43
C GLN A 138 34.55 -7.51 -5.00
N GLU A 139 35.12 -8.68 -4.82
CA GLU A 139 36.55 -8.81 -4.55
C GLU A 139 37.40 -8.16 -5.64
N VAL A 140 38.53 -7.59 -5.23
CA VAL A 140 39.49 -7.00 -6.18
C VAL A 140 40.05 -8.11 -7.03
N LEU A 141 40.03 -7.95 -8.35
CA LEU A 141 40.79 -8.79 -9.28
C LEU A 141 42.24 -8.30 -9.27
N PRO A 142 43.19 -9.01 -8.61
CA PRO A 142 44.55 -8.50 -8.34
C PRO A 142 45.31 -8.17 -9.61
N GLU A 143 45.12 -8.98 -10.66
CA GLU A 143 45.80 -8.83 -11.96
C GLU A 143 45.38 -7.57 -12.70
N LEU A 144 44.08 -7.22 -12.58
CA LEU A 144 43.51 -6.06 -13.28
C LEU A 144 43.47 -4.80 -12.41
N LYS A 145 43.78 -4.92 -11.10
CA LYS A 145 43.63 -3.86 -10.11
C LYS A 145 42.24 -3.20 -10.19
N PHE A 146 41.24 -4.01 -10.51
CA PHE A 146 39.87 -3.59 -10.75
C PHE A 146 38.91 -4.25 -9.74
N ARG A 147 37.96 -3.46 -9.25
CA ARG A 147 36.87 -3.92 -8.38
C ARG A 147 35.56 -3.69 -9.10
N SER A 148 34.87 -4.75 -9.42
CA SER A 148 33.53 -4.66 -10.03
C SER A 148 32.47 -4.39 -8.99
N LYS A 149 31.33 -3.85 -9.41
CA LYS A 149 30.12 -3.72 -8.61
C LYS A 149 29.01 -4.52 -9.25
N ARG A 150 28.34 -5.38 -8.48
CA ARG A 150 27.18 -6.15 -8.93
C ARG A 150 25.95 -5.79 -8.10
N LEU A 151 24.77 -6.07 -8.64
CA LEU A 151 23.52 -5.93 -7.91
C LEU A 151 23.36 -7.09 -6.91
N ALA A 152 23.24 -6.76 -5.63
CA ALA A 152 22.89 -7.71 -4.59
C ALA A 152 21.41 -7.54 -4.22
N PRO A 153 20.61 -8.64 -4.21
CA PRO A 153 19.20 -8.59 -3.84
C PRO A 153 19.03 -8.31 -2.34
N ASP A 154 18.03 -7.50 -1.97
CA ASP A 154 17.57 -7.38 -0.58
C ASP A 154 16.38 -8.31 -0.36
N ALA A 155 16.59 -9.37 0.41
CA ALA A 155 15.60 -10.42 0.60
C ALA A 155 14.28 -9.90 1.22
N LYS A 156 14.35 -8.95 2.16
CA LYS A 156 13.15 -8.37 2.81
C LYS A 156 12.33 -7.51 1.85
N GLN A 157 13.01 -6.73 1.02
CA GLN A 157 12.36 -5.88 0.03
C GLN A 157 11.76 -6.71 -1.10
N ILE A 158 12.46 -7.74 -1.56
CA ILE A 158 11.97 -8.69 -2.57
C ILE A 158 10.74 -9.44 -2.07
N ALA A 159 10.75 -9.93 -0.82
CA ALA A 159 9.59 -10.61 -0.24
C ALA A 159 8.36 -9.69 -0.21
N HIS A 160 8.54 -8.44 0.21
CA HIS A 160 7.45 -7.46 0.20
C HIS A 160 6.91 -7.18 -1.20
N VAL A 161 7.78 -6.99 -2.20
CA VAL A 161 7.34 -6.74 -3.59
C VAL A 161 6.58 -7.95 -4.14
N ALA A 162 7.02 -9.16 -3.80
CA ALA A 162 6.33 -10.38 -4.22
C ALA A 162 4.94 -10.49 -3.58
N GLU A 163 4.81 -10.21 -2.28
CA GLU A 163 3.54 -10.17 -1.57
C GLU A 163 2.60 -9.09 -2.12
N LEU A 164 3.11 -7.85 -2.29
CA LEU A 164 2.37 -6.75 -2.90
C LEU A 164 1.84 -7.12 -4.30
N THR A 165 2.68 -7.77 -5.12
CA THR A 165 2.28 -8.22 -6.46
C THR A 165 1.19 -9.29 -6.37
N ALA A 166 1.34 -10.26 -5.48
CA ALA A 166 0.32 -11.29 -5.27
C ALA A 166 -1.02 -10.69 -4.82
N ASN A 167 -0.99 -9.68 -3.95
CA ASN A 167 -2.18 -8.96 -3.52
C ASN A 167 -2.86 -8.19 -4.67
N TRP A 168 -2.10 -7.55 -5.56
CA TRP A 168 -2.64 -6.93 -6.77
C TRP A 168 -3.29 -7.96 -7.71
N VAL A 169 -2.67 -9.13 -7.89
CA VAL A 169 -3.23 -10.23 -8.69
C VAL A 169 -4.49 -10.76 -8.02
N ARG A 170 -4.49 -10.96 -6.69
CA ARG A 170 -5.67 -11.36 -5.91
C ARG A 170 -6.82 -10.37 -6.10
N LEU A 171 -6.56 -9.07 -5.91
CA LEU A 171 -7.57 -8.02 -6.11
C LEU A 171 -8.16 -8.06 -7.52
N ARG A 172 -7.32 -8.26 -8.55
CA ARG A 172 -7.76 -8.33 -9.94
C ARG A 172 -8.64 -9.57 -10.22
N ARG A 173 -8.26 -10.73 -9.67
CA ARG A 173 -8.91 -12.02 -9.94
C ARG A 173 -10.15 -12.29 -9.09
N THR A 174 -10.29 -11.65 -7.95
CA THR A 174 -11.45 -11.78 -7.07
C THR A 174 -12.68 -11.14 -7.73
N ALA A 175 -13.83 -11.82 -7.70
CA ALA A 175 -15.09 -11.28 -8.18
C ALA A 175 -15.52 -10.07 -7.30
N ASN A 176 -16.19 -9.08 -7.89
CA ASN A 176 -16.56 -7.85 -7.16
C ASN A 176 -17.40 -8.14 -5.91
N ALA A 177 -18.31 -9.11 -5.98
CA ALA A 177 -19.16 -9.51 -4.84
C ALA A 177 -18.35 -10.09 -3.65
N GLU A 178 -17.16 -10.62 -3.91
CA GLU A 178 -16.31 -11.24 -2.89
C GLU A 178 -15.21 -10.28 -2.39
N LYS A 179 -14.99 -9.15 -3.08
CA LYS A 179 -13.97 -8.17 -2.68
C LYS A 179 -14.33 -7.51 -1.37
N ARG A 180 -13.39 -7.51 -0.44
CA ARG A 180 -13.47 -6.74 0.81
C ARG A 180 -12.69 -5.45 0.66
N VAL A 181 -13.34 -4.32 0.91
CA VAL A 181 -12.75 -2.98 0.78
C VAL A 181 -12.89 -2.23 2.10
N ALA A 182 -11.77 -1.74 2.61
CA ALA A 182 -11.75 -0.86 3.78
C ALA A 182 -11.63 0.60 3.34
N ILE A 183 -12.62 1.41 3.68
CA ILE A 183 -12.67 2.86 3.43
C ILE A 183 -12.37 3.56 4.75
N ILE A 184 -11.27 4.30 4.82
CA ILE A 184 -10.80 4.93 6.06
C ILE A 184 -11.03 6.43 5.98
N LEU A 185 -11.85 6.94 6.89
CA LEU A 185 -12.17 8.36 6.99
C LEU A 185 -11.22 9.06 7.95
N ALA A 186 -10.71 10.22 7.55
CA ALA A 186 -9.92 11.05 8.42
C ALA A 186 -10.75 11.55 9.62
N ASN A 187 -10.12 11.60 10.80
CA ASN A 187 -10.71 12.15 12.01
C ASN A 187 -9.67 13.02 12.73
N TYR A 188 -9.58 14.26 12.29
CA TYR A 188 -8.66 15.24 12.87
C TYR A 188 -9.31 16.62 12.97
N PRO A 189 -9.27 17.25 14.16
CA PRO A 189 -8.96 16.71 15.49
C PRO A 189 -9.88 15.55 15.88
N ASN A 190 -9.45 14.74 16.88
CA ASN A 190 -10.13 13.52 17.35
C ASN A 190 -11.42 13.81 18.12
N LYS A 191 -12.39 14.42 17.45
CA LYS A 191 -13.73 14.71 18.00
C LYS A 191 -14.77 14.18 17.01
N ASP A 192 -15.87 13.71 17.53
CA ASP A 192 -16.99 13.19 16.72
C ASP A 192 -17.53 14.25 15.74
N SER A 193 -17.48 15.52 16.12
CA SER A 193 -17.85 16.65 15.24
C SER A 193 -16.89 16.90 14.07
N ARG A 194 -15.76 16.19 14.02
CA ARG A 194 -14.72 16.30 12.99
C ARG A 194 -14.51 15.03 12.17
N LEU A 195 -15.39 14.04 12.40
CA LEU A 195 -15.35 12.77 11.67
C LEU A 195 -15.60 13.02 10.18
N GLY A 196 -14.69 12.55 9.34
CA GLY A 196 -14.76 12.75 7.89
C GLY A 196 -14.55 14.20 7.45
N ASN A 197 -14.04 15.10 8.31
CA ASN A 197 -13.84 16.50 7.95
C ASN A 197 -12.74 16.66 6.90
N GLY A 198 -13.08 17.29 5.79
CA GLY A 198 -12.13 17.62 4.72
C GLY A 198 -12.42 19.02 4.20
N VAL A 199 -11.46 19.97 4.35
CA VAL A 199 -11.66 21.34 3.83
C VAL A 199 -11.80 21.29 2.30
N GLY A 200 -12.96 21.76 1.81
CA GLY A 200 -13.28 21.77 0.38
C GLY A 200 -13.81 20.45 -0.18
N LEU A 201 -14.02 19.44 0.66
CA LEU A 201 -14.59 18.14 0.28
C LEU A 201 -15.68 17.74 1.28
N ASP A 202 -16.88 17.50 0.79
CA ASP A 202 -17.91 16.78 1.56
C ASP A 202 -17.60 15.28 1.52
N THR A 203 -16.74 14.85 2.43
CA THR A 203 -16.26 13.46 2.49
C THR A 203 -17.40 12.47 2.72
N PRO A 204 -18.31 12.67 3.71
CA PRO A 204 -19.41 11.74 3.93
C PRO A 204 -20.33 11.58 2.72
N ALA A 205 -20.74 12.67 2.08
CA ALA A 205 -21.56 12.61 0.87
C ALA A 205 -20.84 11.94 -0.29
N SER A 206 -19.54 12.20 -0.43
CA SER A 206 -18.71 11.55 -1.46
C SER A 206 -18.59 10.03 -1.23
N VAL A 207 -18.50 9.58 0.03
CA VAL A 207 -18.51 8.14 0.37
C VAL A 207 -19.84 7.49 -0.04
N ILE A 208 -20.97 8.15 0.19
CA ILE A 208 -22.29 7.63 -0.24
C ILE A 208 -22.33 7.43 -1.76
N VAL A 209 -21.85 8.43 -2.52
CA VAL A 209 -21.76 8.30 -3.99
C VAL A 209 -20.88 7.13 -4.39
N PHE A 210 -19.74 6.96 -3.73
CA PHE A 210 -18.81 5.87 -3.99
C PHE A 210 -19.40 4.50 -3.64
N LEU A 211 -20.10 4.36 -2.49
CA LEU A 211 -20.80 3.12 -2.12
C LEU A 211 -21.85 2.73 -3.16
N LYS A 212 -22.67 3.69 -3.63
CA LYS A 212 -23.66 3.47 -4.68
C LYS A 212 -23.02 3.04 -6.01
N ASP A 213 -21.84 3.55 -6.34
CA ASP A 213 -21.11 3.09 -7.54
C ASP A 213 -20.52 1.68 -7.36
N LEU A 214 -19.98 1.37 -6.17
CA LEU A 214 -19.54 0.00 -5.84
C LEU A 214 -20.70 -1.02 -5.95
N GLU A 215 -21.86 -0.69 -5.39
CA GLU A 215 -23.07 -1.54 -5.47
C GLU A 215 -23.47 -1.80 -6.93
N LYS A 216 -23.53 -0.74 -7.75
CA LYS A 216 -23.82 -0.85 -9.21
C LYS A 216 -22.81 -1.73 -9.95
N ARG A 217 -21.57 -1.81 -9.46
CA ARG A 217 -20.51 -2.67 -10.01
C ARG A 217 -20.52 -4.07 -9.44
N GLY A 218 -21.52 -4.42 -8.61
CA GLY A 218 -21.71 -5.76 -8.06
C GLY A 218 -20.87 -6.06 -6.81
N TYR A 219 -20.39 -5.05 -6.08
CA TYR A 219 -19.81 -5.27 -4.76
C TYR A 219 -20.93 -5.57 -3.75
N PHE A 220 -20.66 -6.48 -2.82
CA PHE A 220 -21.63 -6.85 -1.80
C PHE A 220 -21.66 -5.83 -0.66
N ILE A 221 -22.78 -5.13 -0.52
CA ILE A 221 -23.02 -4.13 0.53
C ILE A 221 -24.30 -4.52 1.27
N SER A 222 -24.22 -4.66 2.60
CA SER A 222 -25.36 -4.97 3.47
C SER A 222 -25.16 -4.37 4.84
N SER A 223 -26.19 -3.78 5.44
CA SER A 223 -26.17 -3.29 6.82
C SER A 223 -26.60 -4.37 7.84
N VAL A 224 -27.11 -5.52 7.38
CA VAL A 224 -27.54 -6.60 8.25
C VAL A 224 -26.34 -7.41 8.73
N PRO A 225 -26.04 -7.46 10.06
CA PRO A 225 -24.95 -8.26 10.58
C PRO A 225 -25.14 -9.75 10.27
N GLY A 226 -24.06 -10.42 9.83
CA GLY A 226 -24.07 -11.86 9.55
C GLY A 226 -24.60 -12.26 8.16
N THR A 227 -24.93 -11.31 7.29
CA THR A 227 -25.26 -11.61 5.89
C THR A 227 -23.97 -11.93 5.14
N GLU A 228 -23.81 -13.18 4.67
CA GLU A 228 -22.66 -13.61 3.88
C GLU A 228 -22.82 -13.28 2.39
N SER A 229 -21.70 -13.14 1.68
CA SER A 229 -21.68 -12.97 0.23
C SER A 229 -22.31 -14.20 -0.44
N GLY A 230 -23.39 -13.99 -1.16
CA GLY A 230 -24.18 -15.07 -1.78
C GLY A 230 -25.69 -15.00 -1.48
N ALA A 231 -26.10 -14.23 -0.46
CA ALA A 231 -27.50 -13.85 -0.32
C ALA A 231 -27.86 -12.89 -1.47
N THR A 232 -28.79 -13.30 -2.32
CA THR A 232 -29.24 -12.46 -3.44
C THR A 232 -29.95 -11.21 -2.89
N ASN A 233 -29.54 -10.04 -3.35
CA ASN A 233 -30.08 -8.72 -2.95
C ASN A 233 -31.58 -8.51 -3.27
N GLU A 234 -32.27 -9.52 -3.80
CA GLU A 234 -33.66 -9.36 -4.27
C GLU A 234 -34.68 -9.10 -3.14
N ASN A 235 -34.30 -9.30 -1.87
CA ASN A 235 -35.21 -9.14 -0.73
C ASN A 235 -34.82 -8.04 0.26
N TYR A 236 -33.68 -7.36 0.07
CA TYR A 236 -33.23 -6.28 0.95
C TYR A 236 -33.05 -5.02 0.10
N GLY A 237 -33.77 -3.94 0.43
CA GLY A 237 -33.58 -2.64 -0.19
C GLY A 237 -32.12 -2.17 -0.02
N SER A 238 -31.69 -1.19 -0.81
CA SER A 238 -30.35 -0.61 -0.67
C SER A 238 -30.10 -0.17 0.78
N GLU A 239 -29.15 -0.81 1.43
CA GLU A 239 -28.81 -0.59 2.86
C GLU A 239 -27.71 0.47 2.99
N ILE A 240 -27.39 1.14 1.89
CA ILE A 240 -26.49 2.28 1.88
C ILE A 240 -27.22 3.47 2.52
N PRO A 241 -26.63 4.18 3.49
CA PRO A 241 -27.21 5.40 4.04
C PRO A 241 -27.59 6.39 2.91
N GLU A 242 -28.71 7.05 3.04
CA GLU A 242 -29.18 7.97 1.99
C GLU A 242 -28.33 9.23 1.91
N THR A 243 -27.83 9.69 3.06
CA THR A 243 -27.06 10.94 3.19
C THR A 243 -25.76 10.76 3.95
N GLY A 244 -24.82 11.68 3.77
CA GLY A 244 -23.59 11.73 4.53
C GLY A 244 -23.83 11.93 6.04
N ASP A 245 -24.85 12.70 6.44
CA ASP A 245 -25.21 12.89 7.84
C ASP A 245 -25.71 11.61 8.49
N GLU A 246 -26.43 10.79 7.74
CA GLU A 246 -26.87 9.49 8.21
C GLU A 246 -25.70 8.54 8.42
N LEU A 247 -24.75 8.51 7.48
CA LEU A 247 -23.50 7.73 7.63
C LEU A 247 -22.74 8.16 8.88
N ILE A 248 -22.59 9.47 9.10
CA ILE A 248 -21.91 9.98 10.30
C ILE A 248 -22.63 9.54 11.57
N ARG A 249 -23.97 9.62 11.63
CA ARG A 249 -24.74 9.14 12.80
C ARG A 249 -24.55 7.64 13.06
N ILE A 250 -24.53 6.83 12.00
CA ILE A 250 -24.28 5.39 12.13
C ILE A 250 -22.88 5.13 12.70
N LEU A 251 -21.84 5.83 12.23
CA LEU A 251 -20.49 5.69 12.73
C LEU A 251 -20.37 6.17 14.18
N GLN A 252 -20.99 7.29 14.52
CA GLN A 252 -21.02 7.84 15.88
C GLN A 252 -21.81 6.99 16.87
N ALA A 253 -22.74 6.15 16.42
CA ALA A 253 -23.44 5.20 17.29
C ALA A 253 -22.51 4.11 17.84
N GLY A 254 -21.45 3.74 17.13
CA GLY A 254 -20.40 2.81 17.53
C GLY A 254 -19.26 3.47 18.32
N ILE A 255 -18.15 2.74 18.43
CA ILE A 255 -16.90 3.23 19.01
C ILE A 255 -16.27 4.24 18.02
N THR A 256 -15.80 5.36 18.56
CA THR A 256 -15.07 6.41 17.82
C THR A 256 -13.76 6.74 18.54
N ASN A 257 -12.97 7.66 17.99
CA ASN A 257 -11.76 8.16 18.66
C ASN A 257 -12.06 9.16 19.81
N ASP A 258 -13.30 9.59 19.95
CA ASP A 258 -13.74 10.46 21.06
C ASP A 258 -14.06 9.58 22.28
N ALA A 259 -13.15 9.57 23.26
CA ALA A 259 -13.27 8.70 24.42
C ALA A 259 -14.53 9.01 25.27
N GLU A 260 -14.94 10.29 25.34
CA GLU A 260 -16.15 10.69 26.07
C GLU A 260 -17.40 10.14 25.39
N MET A 261 -17.44 10.22 24.06
CA MET A 261 -18.56 9.74 23.26
C MET A 261 -18.60 8.22 23.12
N SER A 262 -17.48 7.56 23.31
CA SER A 262 -17.35 6.09 23.24
C SER A 262 -17.59 5.41 24.62
N TYR A 263 -17.65 6.17 25.71
CA TYR A 263 -17.84 5.63 27.05
C TYR A 263 -19.15 4.83 27.17
N GLY A 264 -19.05 3.60 27.69
CA GLY A 264 -20.18 2.72 27.86
C GLY A 264 -20.72 2.03 26.60
N LYS A 265 -20.12 2.28 25.43
CA LYS A 265 -20.48 1.57 24.20
C LYS A 265 -19.74 0.24 24.10
N THR A 266 -20.41 -0.75 23.50
CA THR A 266 -19.80 -2.06 23.21
C THR A 266 -19.18 -2.03 21.81
N PRO A 267 -17.90 -2.43 21.67
CA PRO A 267 -17.27 -2.49 20.35
C PRO A 267 -17.81 -3.65 19.50
N ASP A 268 -18.07 -3.39 18.22
CA ASP A 268 -18.47 -4.42 17.25
C ASP A 268 -17.29 -5.33 16.85
N GLN A 269 -16.07 -4.79 16.87
CA GLN A 269 -14.85 -5.48 16.46
C GLN A 269 -13.61 -4.93 17.17
N GLY A 270 -12.55 -5.73 17.19
CA GLY A 270 -11.26 -5.35 17.78
C GLY A 270 -10.26 -6.49 17.80
N ILE A 271 -9.11 -6.27 18.40
CA ILE A 271 -8.08 -7.29 18.60
C ILE A 271 -7.65 -7.36 20.07
N SER A 272 -7.13 -8.51 20.50
CA SER A 272 -6.58 -8.65 21.83
C SER A 272 -5.20 -8.00 21.95
N ARG A 273 -4.86 -7.53 23.15
CA ARG A 273 -3.53 -7.03 23.49
C ARG A 273 -2.44 -8.06 23.17
N GLU A 274 -2.69 -9.33 23.50
CA GLU A 274 -1.75 -10.42 23.23
C GLU A 274 -1.40 -10.51 21.76
N ARG A 275 -2.39 -10.46 20.86
CA ARG A 275 -2.17 -10.52 19.42
C ARG A 275 -1.43 -9.30 18.90
N LEU A 276 -1.76 -8.10 19.40
CA LEU A 276 -1.03 -6.88 19.09
C LEU A 276 0.45 -6.98 19.47
N PHE A 277 0.75 -7.41 20.70
CA PHE A 277 2.14 -7.55 21.16
C PHE A 277 2.91 -8.65 20.44
N LYS A 278 2.24 -9.72 20.01
CA LYS A 278 2.84 -10.72 19.13
C LYS A 278 3.29 -10.08 17.83
N MET A 279 2.42 -9.30 17.17
CA MET A 279 2.76 -8.59 15.93
C MET A 279 3.93 -7.60 16.15
N ILE A 280 3.90 -6.81 17.25
CA ILE A 280 4.98 -5.89 17.57
C ILE A 280 6.31 -6.64 17.77
N GLY A 281 6.29 -7.81 18.37
CA GLY A 281 7.47 -8.67 18.55
C GLY A 281 8.08 -9.20 17.25
N GLU A 282 7.32 -9.21 16.16
CA GLU A 282 7.80 -9.60 14.82
C GLU A 282 8.40 -8.42 14.02
N LEU A 283 8.26 -7.19 14.51
CA LEU A 283 8.84 -6.00 13.88
C LEU A 283 10.36 -5.98 14.00
N PRO A 284 11.07 -5.19 13.18
CA PRO A 284 12.49 -4.93 13.37
C PRO A 284 12.79 -4.39 14.78
N GLU A 285 13.91 -4.81 15.37
CA GLU A 285 14.30 -4.41 16.75
C GLU A 285 14.33 -2.90 16.95
N SER A 286 14.79 -2.14 15.95
CA SER A 286 14.81 -0.67 15.99
C SER A 286 13.39 -0.08 16.12
N SER A 287 12.41 -0.66 15.45
CA SER A 287 11.02 -0.22 15.50
C SER A 287 10.38 -0.60 16.83
N GLN A 288 10.66 -1.81 17.35
CA GLN A 288 10.23 -2.23 18.69
C GLN A 288 10.78 -1.31 19.77
N ALA A 289 12.08 -1.01 19.72
CA ALA A 289 12.73 -0.09 20.67
C ALA A 289 12.14 1.32 20.63
N THR A 290 11.80 1.81 19.42
CA THR A 290 11.17 3.11 19.24
C THR A 290 9.78 3.15 19.87
N LEU A 291 8.96 2.13 19.62
CA LEU A 291 7.64 2.00 20.23
C LEU A 291 7.72 1.95 21.76
N ALA A 292 8.56 1.09 22.32
CA ALA A 292 8.72 0.92 23.76
C ALA A 292 9.23 2.19 24.46
N LYS A 293 10.07 2.98 23.77
CA LYS A 293 10.58 4.26 24.31
C LYS A 293 9.52 5.36 24.29
N GLN A 294 8.69 5.42 23.29
CA GLN A 294 7.75 6.54 23.10
C GLN A 294 6.38 6.29 23.72
N TRP A 295 5.96 5.03 23.83
CA TRP A 295 4.66 4.65 24.35
C TRP A 295 4.80 3.77 25.59
N THR A 296 4.60 4.39 26.76
CA THR A 296 4.71 3.72 28.08
C THR A 296 3.36 3.55 28.77
N HIS A 297 2.26 3.95 28.12
CA HIS A 297 0.91 3.75 28.66
C HIS A 297 0.51 2.27 28.63
N GLU A 298 -0.39 1.89 29.49
CA GLU A 298 -0.94 0.55 29.50
C GLU A 298 -1.94 0.39 28.33
N VAL A 299 -1.70 -0.60 27.49
CA VAL A 299 -2.62 -0.98 26.41
C VAL A 299 -3.73 -1.84 27.00
N ALA A 300 -4.97 -1.54 26.68
CA ALA A 300 -6.14 -2.30 27.13
C ALA A 300 -6.09 -3.77 26.66
N ASP A 301 -6.72 -4.69 27.41
CA ASP A 301 -6.77 -6.12 27.04
C ASP A 301 -7.45 -6.37 25.69
N PHE A 302 -8.39 -5.51 25.33
CA PHE A 302 -9.07 -5.51 24.04
C PHE A 302 -9.01 -4.11 23.42
N ILE A 303 -8.49 -4.02 22.21
CA ILE A 303 -8.36 -2.79 21.43
C ILE A 303 -9.52 -2.73 20.44
N PRO A 304 -10.50 -1.83 20.65
CA PRO A 304 -11.62 -1.68 19.74
C PRO A 304 -11.18 -1.05 18.41
N ILE A 305 -11.79 -1.49 17.33
CA ILE A 305 -11.59 -0.92 15.99
C ILE A 305 -12.80 -0.05 15.65
N ALA A 306 -12.54 1.26 15.53
CA ALA A 306 -13.58 2.25 15.23
C ALA A 306 -14.03 2.18 13.78
N GLY A 307 -15.31 1.99 13.54
CA GLY A 307 -15.90 1.90 12.22
C GLY A 307 -17.09 0.93 12.17
N LYS A 308 -17.67 0.79 10.96
CA LYS A 308 -18.85 -0.05 10.73
C LYS A 308 -18.68 -0.88 9.45
N ARG A 309 -19.13 -2.13 9.49
CA ARG A 309 -19.19 -3.01 8.31
C ARG A 309 -20.53 -2.87 7.61
N PHE A 310 -20.47 -2.82 6.29
CA PHE A 310 -21.60 -2.87 5.37
C PHE A 310 -21.33 -4.03 4.39
N GLY A 311 -21.68 -5.23 4.78
CA GLY A 311 -21.31 -6.44 4.04
C GLY A 311 -19.80 -6.62 3.91
N ASN A 312 -19.31 -6.57 2.68
CA ASN A 312 -17.89 -6.66 2.36
C ASN A 312 -17.17 -5.29 2.33
N ILE A 313 -17.84 -4.23 2.73
CA ILE A 313 -17.23 -2.89 2.87
C ILE A 313 -17.11 -2.56 4.34
N PHE A 314 -15.93 -2.13 4.77
CA PHE A 314 -15.68 -1.58 6.11
C PHE A 314 -15.42 -0.08 6.00
N ILE A 315 -16.20 0.72 6.72
CA ILE A 315 -15.95 2.17 6.82
C ILE A 315 -15.36 2.41 8.19
N GLY A 316 -14.03 2.65 8.21
CA GLY A 316 -13.24 2.84 9.41
C GLY A 316 -12.99 4.32 9.71
N ILE A 317 -12.81 4.62 10.98
CA ILE A 317 -12.38 5.93 11.47
C ILE A 317 -10.87 5.85 11.72
N GLN A 318 -10.07 6.65 10.99
CA GLN A 318 -8.63 6.64 11.14
C GLN A 318 -8.21 6.86 12.59
N PRO A 319 -7.41 5.95 13.19
CA PRO A 319 -7.06 6.05 14.59
C PRO A 319 -6.18 7.26 14.90
N GLN A 320 -6.14 7.61 16.17
CA GLN A 320 -5.33 8.72 16.68
C GLN A 320 -3.85 8.42 16.51
N ARG A 321 -3.09 9.45 16.14
CA ARG A 321 -1.63 9.39 16.04
C ARG A 321 -0.91 9.61 17.38
N GLY A 322 -1.64 9.96 18.44
CA GLY A 322 -1.12 10.21 19.78
C GLY A 322 -2.21 10.60 20.76
N PHE A 323 -1.89 10.64 22.05
CA PHE A 323 -2.79 10.95 23.15
C PHE A 323 -2.42 12.28 23.82
N GLY A 324 -3.40 13.06 24.27
CA GLY A 324 -3.24 14.24 25.10
C GLY A 324 -3.62 15.58 24.44
N LEU A 325 -3.43 16.67 25.21
CA LEU A 325 -3.94 18.02 24.91
C LEU A 325 -3.19 18.77 23.78
N GLN A 326 -1.98 18.29 23.36
CA GLN A 326 -1.18 18.91 22.30
C GLN A 326 -1.34 18.18 20.96
N THR A 327 -2.52 17.76 20.61
CA THR A 327 -2.83 16.96 19.43
C THR A 327 -2.30 17.56 18.12
N GLN A 328 -2.25 18.89 17.99
CA GLN A 328 -1.84 19.53 16.74
C GLN A 328 -0.32 19.43 16.46
N ALA A 329 0.51 19.53 17.50
CA ALA A 329 1.96 19.37 17.37
C ALA A 329 2.34 17.89 17.13
N ILE A 330 1.65 16.98 17.83
CA ILE A 330 1.86 15.51 17.73
C ILE A 330 1.46 14.99 16.34
N TYR A 331 0.42 15.54 15.76
CA TYR A 331 -0.15 15.04 14.50
C TYR A 331 0.80 15.14 13.30
N HIS A 332 1.62 16.16 13.26
CA HIS A 332 2.59 16.42 12.17
C HIS A 332 4.05 16.16 12.58
N ASP A 333 4.31 15.59 13.75
CA ASP A 333 5.65 15.26 14.18
C ASP A 333 6.18 14.01 13.44
N PRO A 334 7.14 14.16 12.49
CA PRO A 334 7.66 13.04 11.73
C PRO A 334 8.59 12.13 12.54
N ALA A 335 8.93 12.50 13.78
CA ALA A 335 9.80 11.72 14.67
C ALA A 335 8.98 10.84 15.64
N LEU A 336 7.67 11.10 15.78
CA LEU A 336 6.82 10.35 16.69
C LEU A 336 6.25 9.12 15.98
N SER A 337 6.56 7.91 16.48
CA SER A 337 5.92 6.66 16.03
C SER A 337 4.42 6.66 16.32
N PRO A 338 3.63 5.90 15.57
CA PRO A 338 2.22 5.71 15.94
C PRO A 338 2.12 4.94 17.26
N PRO A 339 1.04 5.14 18.06
CA PRO A 339 0.79 4.30 19.21
C PRO A 339 0.48 2.85 18.81
N PRO A 340 0.64 1.88 19.72
CA PRO A 340 0.31 0.48 19.45
C PRO A 340 -1.10 0.26 18.92
N GLU A 341 -2.09 1.00 19.40
CA GLU A 341 -3.50 0.93 18.99
C GLU A 341 -3.70 1.38 17.52
N TYR A 342 -2.85 2.28 17.04
CA TYR A 342 -2.84 2.66 15.63
C TYR A 342 -2.44 1.48 14.74
N LEU A 343 -1.41 0.75 15.16
CA LEU A 343 -0.97 -0.45 14.44
C LEU A 343 -2.02 -1.57 14.53
N ALA A 344 -2.69 -1.72 15.68
CA ALA A 344 -3.79 -2.65 15.87
C ALA A 344 -4.92 -2.45 14.85
N PHE A 345 -5.28 -1.20 14.55
CA PHE A 345 -6.31 -0.87 13.58
C PHE A 345 -5.97 -1.40 12.18
N TYR A 346 -4.75 -1.13 11.70
CA TYR A 346 -4.33 -1.58 10.38
C TYR A 346 -4.08 -3.09 10.31
N GLN A 347 -3.60 -3.70 11.42
CA GLN A 347 -3.49 -5.15 11.51
C GLN A 347 -4.87 -5.82 11.38
N TRP A 348 -5.87 -5.33 12.10
CA TRP A 348 -7.23 -5.86 12.01
C TRP A 348 -7.79 -5.76 10.58
N ILE A 349 -7.57 -4.63 9.89
CA ILE A 349 -8.00 -4.46 8.50
C ILE A 349 -7.36 -5.50 7.57
N GLN A 350 -6.08 -5.78 7.76
CA GLN A 350 -5.33 -6.69 6.89
C GLN A 350 -5.58 -8.16 7.22
N GLU A 351 -5.71 -8.53 8.50
CA GLU A 351 -5.74 -9.92 8.91
C GLU A 351 -7.14 -10.43 9.28
N ASP A 352 -7.97 -9.64 9.95
CA ASP A 352 -9.31 -10.06 10.40
C ASP A 352 -10.39 -9.71 9.38
N PHE A 353 -10.40 -8.48 8.92
CA PHE A 353 -11.27 -8.08 7.83
C PHE A 353 -10.77 -8.65 6.50
N ASP A 354 -9.47 -8.96 6.39
CA ASP A 354 -8.77 -9.49 5.21
C ASP A 354 -9.07 -8.65 3.96
N ALA A 355 -8.82 -7.34 4.07
CA ALA A 355 -9.10 -6.38 3.01
C ALA A 355 -8.32 -6.70 1.73
N HIS A 356 -9.00 -6.67 0.58
CA HIS A 356 -8.36 -6.70 -0.73
C HIS A 356 -7.85 -5.32 -1.16
N ALA A 357 -8.47 -4.26 -0.63
CA ALA A 357 -8.06 -2.88 -0.86
C ALA A 357 -8.34 -2.01 0.36
N VAL A 358 -7.44 -1.07 0.64
CA VAL A 358 -7.60 -0.03 1.66
C VAL A 358 -7.60 1.32 0.96
N ILE A 359 -8.63 2.11 1.18
CA ILE A 359 -8.83 3.42 0.57
C ILE A 359 -8.92 4.47 1.68
N HIS A 360 -7.92 5.34 1.78
CA HIS A 360 -8.05 6.53 2.60
C HIS A 360 -8.89 7.56 1.85
N PHE A 361 -10.09 7.82 2.37
CA PHE A 361 -11.07 8.67 1.73
C PHE A 361 -11.18 10.01 2.45
N GLY A 362 -10.78 11.08 1.77
CA GLY A 362 -10.76 12.42 2.33
C GLY A 362 -9.70 13.31 1.67
N LYS A 363 -9.35 14.42 2.32
CA LYS A 363 -8.34 15.34 1.81
C LYS A 363 -6.92 14.73 1.87
N HIS A 364 -6.56 14.19 3.02
CA HIS A 364 -5.34 13.44 3.29
C HIS A 364 -5.51 12.64 4.58
N GLY A 365 -4.69 11.61 4.78
CA GLY A 365 -4.60 10.84 6.01
C GLY A 365 -3.46 11.32 6.91
N ASN A 366 -2.96 10.43 7.75
CA ASN A 366 -1.81 10.70 8.63
C ASN A 366 -0.68 9.66 8.48
N LEU A 367 -0.81 8.70 7.56
CA LEU A 367 0.23 7.71 7.27
C LEU A 367 1.51 8.36 6.74
N GLU A 368 1.39 9.39 5.90
CA GLU A 368 2.50 10.14 5.31
C GLU A 368 3.35 10.89 6.35
N TRP A 369 2.83 11.09 7.55
CA TRP A 369 3.54 11.75 8.66
C TRP A 369 4.23 10.76 9.60
N LEU A 370 4.05 9.45 9.40
CA LEU A 370 4.71 8.45 10.23
C LEU A 370 6.22 8.44 9.98
N PRO A 371 7.04 8.16 11.03
CA PRO A 371 8.49 8.08 10.90
C PRO A 371 8.93 7.06 9.86
N GLY A 372 9.84 7.47 9.00
CA GLY A 372 10.38 6.63 7.95
C GLY A 372 11.07 7.43 6.85
N ARG A 373 11.52 6.75 5.82
CA ARG A 373 12.07 7.37 4.62
C ARG A 373 10.97 8.02 3.79
N SER A 374 11.33 9.03 3.03
CA SER A 374 10.36 9.72 2.16
C SER A 374 9.95 8.87 0.95
N VAL A 375 10.87 8.04 0.44
CA VAL A 375 10.63 7.09 -0.67
C VAL A 375 11.45 5.83 -0.45
N ALA A 376 11.16 4.75 -1.17
CA ALA A 376 11.85 3.47 -1.07
C ALA A 376 11.87 2.96 0.39
N LEU A 377 10.69 2.87 0.99
CA LEU A 377 10.49 2.47 2.39
C LEU A 377 11.08 1.09 2.68
N GLY A 378 11.73 0.97 3.85
CA GLY A 378 12.22 -0.29 4.40
C GLY A 378 11.25 -0.94 5.37
N SER A 379 11.59 -2.12 5.84
CA SER A 379 10.80 -2.86 6.83
C SER A 379 10.69 -2.17 8.19
N GLU A 380 11.58 -1.22 8.49
CA GLU A 380 11.62 -0.42 9.71
C GLU A 380 10.82 0.87 9.65
N ASP A 381 10.33 1.27 8.47
CA ASP A 381 9.60 2.51 8.27
C ASP A 381 8.12 2.33 8.64
N PHE A 382 7.60 3.17 9.52
CA PHE A 382 6.26 3.01 10.10
C PHE A 382 5.10 3.07 9.10
N PRO A 383 5.14 3.86 8.00
CA PRO A 383 4.10 3.76 6.99
C PRO A 383 3.98 2.35 6.39
N ARG A 384 5.12 1.68 6.18
CA ARG A 384 5.15 0.30 5.70
C ARG A 384 4.80 -0.72 6.77
N ILE A 385 5.12 -0.46 8.06
CA ILE A 385 4.70 -1.31 9.18
C ILE A 385 3.18 -1.29 9.32
N ALA A 386 2.56 -0.12 9.13
CA ALA A 386 1.11 0.03 9.23
C ALA A 386 0.38 -0.64 8.05
N LEU A 387 0.91 -0.51 6.82
CA LEU A 387 0.34 -1.11 5.61
C LEU A 387 1.41 -2.00 4.94
N LYS A 388 1.33 -3.28 5.21
CA LYS A 388 2.25 -4.30 4.65
C LYS A 388 2.02 -4.53 3.16
#